data_7a77c64108c0d234fa32575c1cfc3a0b
#
_entry.id   7a77c64108c0d234fa32575c1cfc3a0b
#
_cell.length_a   1.000
_cell.length_b   1.000
_cell.length_c   1.000
_cell.angle_alpha   90.00
_cell.angle_beta   90.00
_cell.angle_gamma   90.00
#
_symmetry.space_group_name_H-M   'P 1'
#
loop_
_entity.id
_entity.type
_entity.pdbx_description
1 polymer ?
#
loop_
_entity_poly.entity_id
_entity_poly.type
_entity_poly.pdbx_seq_one_letter_code
_entity_poly.pdbx_strand_id
1 'polypeptide(L)'
;MINFFDHINPEGKANIPSKKKPMFPIKEDLRQYLKRYGREVLLPFSYQDLQRFTYTIPLKDKNGKDTAWEQVSYDMREWDFLRKSLVKVYAILKTEGDLSFANHLDVARIDYCYFGNSQPFRIRIVNKFNDNYDHYYIKKADASRIYGLELEHILSPNRITYFTSKDTLIEEHIPGIPGDLFIRDYISAANTNKIRLAKEFVKFNERCFVQLLGDMRSYNFVVNIIPDIEDFQYRIRAIDFDQQSYEGRKNLYLPQFFKDNQALVNMVLKHLDKQSIEQYQAEEKTMMTFRLVSSRYRVKELLDIMDDDQISTDEKITELREALFVHFNNPQYLKAITMGQLLKTHLKCSLRKYLKKMPKTGKHE
;
A
#
# COMPACT_ATOMS: atom_id res chain seq x y z
N MET A 1 -23.31 3.61 2.55
CA MET A 1 -22.77 2.46 1.84
C MET A 1 -22.25 2.90 0.48
N ILE A 2 -21.09 2.46 0.06
CA ILE A 2 -20.58 2.74 -1.28
C ILE A 2 -21.39 1.91 -2.24
N ASN A 3 -22.02 2.55 -3.19
CA ASN A 3 -22.84 1.86 -4.18
C ASN A 3 -21.97 1.57 -5.40
N PHE A 4 -21.70 0.30 -5.70
CA PHE A 4 -21.00 -0.10 -6.92
C PHE A 4 -21.82 0.23 -8.20
N PHE A 5 -23.10 0.47 -8.05
CA PHE A 5 -23.99 0.83 -9.16
C PHE A 5 -23.96 2.32 -9.54
N ASP A 6 -23.34 3.20 -8.72
CA ASP A 6 -23.23 4.64 -9.01
C ASP A 6 -22.32 4.94 -10.22
N HIS A 7 -21.70 3.91 -10.83
CA HIS A 7 -20.93 4.03 -12.08
C HIS A 7 -21.73 4.26 -13.35
N ILE A 8 -23.06 4.15 -13.30
CA ILE A 8 -23.91 4.26 -14.48
C ILE A 8 -24.10 5.73 -14.91
N ASN A 9 -23.58 6.68 -14.15
CA ASN A 9 -23.64 8.10 -14.50
C ASN A 9 -22.24 8.66 -14.82
N PRO A 10 -21.89 8.90 -16.12
CA PRO A 10 -20.53 9.25 -16.55
C PRO A 10 -20.20 10.74 -16.47
N GLU A 11 -20.77 11.53 -15.59
CA GLU A 11 -20.46 12.95 -15.44
C GLU A 11 -19.35 13.25 -14.42
N GLY A 12 -18.37 12.39 -14.32
CA GLY A 12 -17.14 12.65 -13.59
C GLY A 12 -15.94 12.67 -14.52
N LYS A 13 -15.47 13.84 -14.94
CA LYS A 13 -14.16 14.00 -15.60
C LYS A 13 -13.06 13.49 -14.67
N ALA A 14 -12.81 12.18 -14.71
CA ALA A 14 -11.63 11.58 -14.16
C ALA A 14 -10.58 11.56 -15.27
N ASN A 15 -9.54 12.27 -15.10
CA ASN A 15 -8.17 12.08 -15.64
C ASN A 15 -7.50 13.45 -15.78
N ILE A 16 -7.24 14.07 -14.64
CA ILE A 16 -6.10 14.97 -14.54
C ILE A 16 -5.01 14.13 -13.89
N PRO A 17 -3.85 13.91 -14.55
CA PRO A 17 -2.72 13.30 -13.86
C PRO A 17 -2.44 14.16 -12.64
N SER A 18 -2.46 13.56 -11.45
CA SER A 18 -2.13 14.27 -10.22
C SER A 18 -0.74 14.89 -10.41
N LYS A 19 -0.61 16.19 -10.17
CA LYS A 19 0.71 16.80 -10.00
C LYS A 19 1.48 15.93 -9.01
N LYS A 20 2.77 15.67 -9.27
CA LYS A 20 3.60 14.90 -8.34
C LYS A 20 3.35 15.39 -6.92
N LYS A 21 2.96 14.49 -6.02
CA LYS A 21 2.74 14.78 -4.62
C LYS A 21 4.07 15.23 -4.00
N PRO A 22 4.11 16.29 -3.19
CA PRO A 22 5.30 16.65 -2.43
C PRO A 22 5.66 15.53 -1.44
N MET A 23 6.95 15.39 -1.15
CA MET A 23 7.46 14.50 -0.11
C MET A 23 7.30 15.17 1.25
N PHE A 24 6.78 14.43 2.22
CA PHE A 24 6.61 14.90 3.60
C PHE A 24 7.69 14.28 4.50
N PRO A 25 8.45 15.09 5.24
CA PRO A 25 9.52 14.57 6.11
C PRO A 25 8.95 13.79 7.29
N ILE A 26 9.72 12.81 7.78
CA ILE A 26 9.40 12.10 9.02
C ILE A 26 9.78 13.00 10.19
N LYS A 27 8.78 13.50 10.92
CA LYS A 27 8.99 14.27 12.15
C LYS A 27 9.41 13.38 13.32
N GLU A 28 9.92 13.98 14.38
CA GLU A 28 10.50 13.25 15.50
C GLU A 28 9.47 12.33 16.20
N ASP A 29 8.22 12.76 16.36
CA ASP A 29 7.18 11.95 17.01
C ASP A 29 6.87 10.67 16.22
N LEU A 30 6.77 10.79 14.89
CA LEU A 30 6.62 9.61 14.02
C LEU A 30 7.86 8.72 14.10
N ARG A 31 9.08 9.29 14.17
CA ARG A 31 10.32 8.53 14.31
C ARG A 31 10.39 7.77 15.63
N GLN A 32 9.95 8.37 16.74
CA GLN A 32 9.88 7.70 18.04
C GLN A 32 8.86 6.56 18.03
N TYR A 33 7.72 6.78 17.39
CA TYR A 33 6.75 5.71 17.16
C TYR A 33 7.39 4.54 16.38
N LEU A 34 8.08 4.82 15.27
CA LEU A 34 8.73 3.81 14.44
C LEU A 34 9.79 3.02 15.23
N LYS A 35 10.58 3.69 16.07
CA LYS A 35 11.54 3.04 16.99
C LYS A 35 10.83 2.10 17.97
N ARG A 36 9.75 2.58 18.60
CA ARG A 36 8.97 1.80 19.59
C ARG A 36 8.41 0.51 19.02
N TYR A 37 7.97 0.55 17.76
CA TYR A 37 7.37 -0.59 17.09
C TYR A 37 8.34 -1.37 16.18
N GLY A 38 9.67 -1.16 16.35
CA GLY A 38 10.71 -1.89 15.64
C GLY A 38 10.75 -1.60 14.13
N ARG A 39 10.28 -0.40 13.72
CA ARG A 39 10.27 0.05 12.33
C ARG A 39 11.40 0.98 11.96
N GLU A 40 12.14 1.50 12.93
CA GLU A 40 13.35 2.30 12.71
C GLU A 40 14.56 1.48 13.09
N VAL A 41 15.48 1.28 12.16
CA VAL A 41 16.72 0.50 12.35
C VAL A 41 17.94 1.29 11.87
N LEU A 42 19.11 0.95 12.36
CA LEU A 42 20.35 1.55 11.86
C LEU A 42 20.81 0.78 10.62
N LEU A 43 20.86 1.45 9.48
CA LEU A 43 21.40 0.91 8.26
C LEU A 43 22.86 1.30 8.05
N PRO A 44 23.66 0.44 7.39
CA PRO A 44 25.05 0.76 7.07
C PRO A 44 25.20 1.77 5.92
N PHE A 45 24.12 2.08 5.19
CA PHE A 45 24.07 3.02 4.07
C PHE A 45 22.80 3.87 4.12
N SER A 46 22.74 4.90 3.31
CA SER A 46 21.60 5.78 3.09
C SER A 46 21.05 5.63 1.66
N TYR A 47 19.86 6.17 1.42
CA TYR A 47 19.30 6.26 0.07
C TYR A 47 20.24 7.03 -0.89
N GLN A 48 20.92 8.07 -0.39
CA GLN A 48 21.85 8.89 -1.18
C GLN A 48 23.07 8.09 -1.65
N ASP A 49 23.53 7.08 -0.89
CA ASP A 49 24.64 6.23 -1.31
C ASP A 49 24.28 5.42 -2.56
N LEU A 50 23.02 4.98 -2.67
CA LEU A 50 22.52 4.31 -3.87
C LEU A 50 22.44 5.23 -5.10
N GLN A 51 22.39 6.53 -4.92
CA GLN A 51 22.37 7.49 -6.04
C GLN A 51 23.74 7.77 -6.65
N ARG A 52 24.82 7.20 -6.12
CA ARG A 52 26.20 7.38 -6.61
C ARG A 52 26.56 6.46 -7.77
N PHE A 53 25.58 5.95 -8.50
CA PHE A 53 25.83 5.15 -9.69
C PHE A 53 26.48 5.95 -10.82
N THR A 54 27.31 5.30 -11.62
CA THR A 54 28.11 5.93 -12.67
C THR A 54 27.40 5.96 -14.04
N TYR A 55 26.64 4.90 -14.35
CA TYR A 55 25.84 4.82 -15.57
C TYR A 55 24.63 3.91 -15.38
N THR A 56 23.68 4.00 -16.33
CA THR A 56 22.44 3.23 -16.32
C THR A 56 22.21 2.52 -17.66
N ILE A 57 21.47 1.42 -17.63
CA ILE A 57 21.05 0.67 -18.80
C ILE A 57 19.55 0.45 -18.74
N PRO A 58 18.76 0.96 -19.71
CA PRO A 58 17.31 0.76 -19.74
C PRO A 58 16.93 -0.72 -19.80
N LEU A 59 15.95 -1.12 -18.98
CA LEU A 59 15.44 -2.48 -18.96
C LEU A 59 14.19 -2.57 -19.83
N LYS A 60 14.21 -3.50 -20.77
CA LYS A 60 13.08 -3.82 -21.63
C LYS A 60 12.41 -5.12 -21.19
N ASP A 61 11.10 -5.19 -21.40
CA ASP A 61 10.35 -6.43 -21.21
C ASP A 61 10.64 -7.46 -22.32
N LYS A 62 10.00 -8.63 -22.24
CA LYS A 62 10.13 -9.71 -23.23
C LYS A 62 9.75 -9.32 -24.66
N ASN A 63 8.95 -8.25 -24.79
CA ASN A 63 8.46 -7.71 -26.06
C ASN A 63 9.29 -6.51 -26.55
N GLY A 64 10.39 -6.18 -25.86
CA GLY A 64 11.24 -5.03 -26.18
C GLY A 64 10.68 -3.67 -25.73
N LYS A 65 9.57 -3.65 -24.98
CA LYS A 65 8.97 -2.43 -24.45
C LYS A 65 9.74 -1.94 -23.24
N ASP A 66 9.88 -0.62 -23.10
CA ASP A 66 10.49 0.02 -21.93
C ASP A 66 9.67 -0.29 -20.68
N THR A 67 10.37 -0.70 -19.62
CA THR A 67 9.78 -1.03 -18.30
C THR A 67 9.78 0.15 -17.34
N ALA A 68 10.30 1.31 -17.72
CA ALA A 68 10.56 2.46 -16.85
C ALA A 68 11.58 2.18 -15.72
N TRP A 69 12.29 1.05 -15.78
CA TRP A 69 13.38 0.69 -14.89
C TRP A 69 14.71 0.71 -15.63
N GLU A 70 15.75 1.17 -14.96
CA GLU A 70 17.11 1.16 -15.49
C GLU A 70 18.01 0.38 -14.52
N GLN A 71 18.79 -0.55 -15.03
CA GLN A 71 19.86 -1.16 -14.26
C GLN A 71 20.94 -0.11 -14.01
N VAL A 72 21.38 0.03 -12.76
CA VAL A 72 22.44 0.96 -12.37
C VAL A 72 23.75 0.23 -12.10
N SER A 73 24.86 0.92 -12.34
CA SER A 73 26.21 0.40 -12.11
C SER A 73 27.03 1.37 -11.29
N TYR A 74 27.89 0.83 -10.46
CA TYR A 74 28.75 1.58 -9.51
C TYR A 74 30.21 1.29 -9.82
N ASP A 75 31.12 2.16 -9.35
CA ASP A 75 32.53 1.81 -9.31
C ASP A 75 32.78 0.63 -8.33
N MET A 76 33.96 0.00 -8.43
CA MET A 76 34.27 -1.22 -7.70
C MET A 76 34.19 -1.03 -6.17
N ARG A 77 34.61 0.11 -5.63
CA ARG A 77 34.61 0.37 -4.18
C ARG A 77 33.20 0.55 -3.64
N GLU A 78 32.40 1.37 -4.32
CA GLU A 78 30.99 1.56 -3.98
C GLU A 78 30.19 0.26 -4.11
N TRP A 79 30.47 -0.50 -5.17
CA TRP A 79 29.82 -1.82 -5.38
C TRP A 79 30.11 -2.79 -4.25
N ASP A 80 31.38 -2.96 -3.83
CA ASP A 80 31.75 -3.87 -2.74
C ASP A 80 31.11 -3.48 -1.41
N PHE A 81 31.01 -2.19 -1.13
CA PHE A 81 30.36 -1.67 0.06
C PHE A 81 28.85 -1.92 0.01
N LEU A 82 28.18 -1.53 -1.08
CA LEU A 82 26.73 -1.68 -1.24
C LEU A 82 26.32 -3.15 -1.25
N ARG A 83 27.03 -4.00 -1.96
CA ARG A 83 26.74 -5.43 -2.06
C ARG A 83 26.67 -6.09 -0.68
N LYS A 84 27.66 -5.88 0.17
CA LYS A 84 27.68 -6.42 1.54
C LYS A 84 26.57 -5.83 2.41
N SER A 85 26.32 -4.54 2.28
CA SER A 85 25.31 -3.81 3.04
C SER A 85 23.89 -4.24 2.66
N LEU A 86 23.61 -4.38 1.37
CA LEU A 86 22.31 -4.76 0.86
C LEU A 86 21.93 -6.21 1.20
N VAL A 87 22.88 -7.14 1.24
CA VAL A 87 22.64 -8.51 1.70
C VAL A 87 22.26 -8.51 3.20
N LYS A 88 22.94 -7.71 4.05
CA LYS A 88 22.56 -7.58 5.46
C LYS A 88 21.15 -7.03 5.65
N VAL A 89 20.77 -6.03 4.85
CA VAL A 89 19.41 -5.44 4.87
C VAL A 89 18.38 -6.50 4.51
N TYR A 90 18.64 -7.31 3.49
CA TYR A 90 17.74 -8.40 3.11
C TYR A 90 17.57 -9.43 4.25
N ALA A 91 18.66 -9.79 4.95
CA ALA A 91 18.58 -10.67 6.10
C ALA A 91 17.71 -10.07 7.22
N ILE A 92 17.86 -8.78 7.54
CA ILE A 92 16.99 -8.09 8.51
C ILE A 92 15.51 -8.17 8.05
N LEU A 93 15.25 -7.95 6.77
CA LEU A 93 13.90 -7.92 6.22
C LEU A 93 13.19 -9.29 6.25
N LYS A 94 13.93 -10.38 6.04
CA LYS A 94 13.38 -11.74 5.86
C LYS A 94 13.55 -12.67 7.05
N THR A 95 14.56 -12.45 7.88
CA THR A 95 14.96 -13.38 8.94
C THR A 95 15.10 -12.70 10.31
N GLU A 96 14.52 -11.51 10.47
CA GLU A 96 14.61 -10.72 11.71
C GLU A 96 16.07 -10.48 12.17
N GLY A 97 17.01 -10.47 11.20
CA GLY A 97 18.43 -10.20 11.46
C GLY A 97 19.31 -11.44 11.61
N ASP A 98 18.80 -12.65 11.39
CA ASP A 98 19.67 -13.83 11.30
C ASP A 98 20.56 -13.74 10.07
N LEU A 99 21.87 -13.53 10.29
CA LEU A 99 22.87 -13.40 9.25
C LEU A 99 23.46 -14.76 8.80
N SER A 100 23.05 -15.88 9.37
CA SER A 100 23.56 -17.21 9.01
C SER A 100 23.41 -17.52 7.51
N PHE A 101 22.32 -17.03 6.91
CA PHE A 101 22.03 -17.19 5.49
C PHE A 101 22.75 -16.19 4.59
N ALA A 102 23.31 -15.11 5.13
CA ALA A 102 23.92 -14.03 4.33
C ALA A 102 25.08 -14.50 3.45
N ASN A 103 25.84 -15.51 3.88
CA ASN A 103 26.99 -16.06 3.14
C ASN A 103 26.59 -16.70 1.79
N HIS A 104 25.35 -17.12 1.66
CA HIS A 104 24.81 -17.76 0.46
C HIS A 104 24.08 -16.80 -0.48
N LEU A 105 23.91 -15.56 -0.03
CA LEU A 105 23.20 -14.54 -0.76
C LEU A 105 24.16 -13.58 -1.44
N ASP A 106 23.69 -13.02 -2.54
CA ASP A 106 24.40 -11.98 -3.27
C ASP A 106 23.44 -10.98 -3.91
N VAL A 107 23.96 -9.78 -4.22
CA VAL A 107 23.25 -8.80 -5.04
C VAL A 107 23.50 -9.09 -6.51
N ALA A 108 22.48 -9.56 -7.20
CA ALA A 108 22.58 -9.83 -8.62
C ALA A 108 22.40 -8.58 -9.48
N ARG A 109 21.56 -7.63 -9.03
CA ARG A 109 21.24 -6.42 -9.80
C ARG A 109 20.59 -5.37 -8.91
N ILE A 110 20.84 -4.10 -9.23
CA ILE A 110 20.16 -2.95 -8.69
C ILE A 110 19.50 -2.21 -9.84
N ASP A 111 18.20 -1.99 -9.76
CA ASP A 111 17.43 -1.25 -10.75
C ASP A 111 16.89 0.04 -10.13
N TYR A 112 16.85 1.12 -10.89
CA TYR A 112 16.34 2.44 -10.49
C TYR A 112 15.16 2.85 -11.37
N CYS A 113 14.14 3.48 -10.77
CA CYS A 113 12.98 3.98 -11.50
C CYS A 113 12.88 5.51 -11.36
N TYR A 114 13.07 6.24 -12.44
CA TYR A 114 13.00 7.69 -12.46
C TYR A 114 11.57 8.25 -12.33
N PHE A 115 10.58 7.47 -12.73
CA PHE A 115 9.20 7.94 -12.85
C PHE A 115 8.40 7.90 -11.55
N GLY A 116 8.80 7.05 -10.61
CA GLY A 116 8.14 6.95 -9.30
C GLY A 116 8.34 8.20 -8.44
N ASN A 117 7.32 8.63 -7.68
CA ASN A 117 7.45 9.75 -6.74
C ASN A 117 8.58 9.53 -5.73
N SER A 118 8.69 8.33 -5.19
CA SER A 118 9.72 7.93 -4.23
C SER A 118 11.04 7.51 -4.87
N GLN A 119 11.13 7.55 -6.19
CA GLN A 119 12.32 7.16 -6.98
C GLN A 119 12.91 5.83 -6.49
N PRO A 120 12.18 4.73 -6.57
CA PRO A 120 12.57 3.48 -5.94
C PRO A 120 13.77 2.83 -6.61
N PHE A 121 14.63 2.25 -5.78
CA PHE A 121 15.57 1.20 -6.18
C PHE A 121 14.93 -0.16 -5.92
N ARG A 122 15.05 -1.07 -6.89
CA ARG A 122 14.70 -2.48 -6.74
C ARG A 122 15.98 -3.29 -6.65
N ILE A 123 16.16 -3.97 -5.54
CA ILE A 123 17.34 -4.78 -5.28
C ILE A 123 16.99 -6.23 -5.55
N ARG A 124 17.75 -6.88 -6.44
CA ARG A 124 17.61 -8.31 -6.72
C ARG A 124 18.68 -9.09 -5.95
N ILE A 125 18.22 -9.88 -4.99
CA ILE A 125 19.07 -10.81 -4.23
C ILE A 125 18.96 -12.19 -4.86
N VAL A 126 20.09 -12.86 -5.03
CA VAL A 126 20.19 -14.24 -5.53
C VAL A 126 20.80 -15.15 -4.47
N ASN A 127 20.26 -16.35 -4.37
CA ASN A 127 20.85 -17.42 -3.58
C ASN A 127 21.81 -18.22 -4.47
N LYS A 128 23.10 -18.21 -4.14
CA LYS A 128 24.18 -18.84 -4.92
C LYS A 128 24.10 -20.37 -5.03
N PHE A 129 23.29 -21.04 -4.18
CA PHE A 129 23.18 -22.49 -4.22
C PHE A 129 22.15 -23.00 -5.22
N ASN A 130 21.06 -22.25 -5.42
CA ASN A 130 19.93 -22.73 -6.19
C ASN A 130 19.42 -21.72 -7.22
N ASP A 131 20.16 -20.61 -7.41
CA ASP A 131 19.83 -19.51 -8.31
C ASP A 131 18.45 -18.87 -8.11
N ASN A 132 17.76 -19.23 -7.03
CA ASN A 132 16.51 -18.56 -6.67
C ASN A 132 16.79 -17.09 -6.32
N TYR A 133 15.88 -16.22 -6.72
CA TYR A 133 16.02 -14.81 -6.47
C TYR A 133 14.78 -14.22 -5.83
N ASP A 134 14.97 -13.15 -5.06
CA ASP A 134 13.92 -12.33 -4.48
C ASP A 134 14.26 -10.86 -4.69
N HIS A 135 13.29 -10.00 -4.44
CA HIS A 135 13.45 -8.56 -4.55
C HIS A 135 13.05 -7.87 -3.26
N TYR A 136 13.58 -6.68 -3.03
CA TYR A 136 13.06 -5.70 -2.11
C TYR A 136 13.30 -4.29 -2.66
N TYR A 137 12.65 -3.30 -2.08
CA TYR A 137 12.68 -1.93 -2.56
C TYR A 137 13.30 -1.00 -1.54
N ILE A 138 14.09 -0.04 -2.04
CA ILE A 138 14.64 1.05 -1.26
C ILE A 138 14.13 2.35 -1.87
N LYS A 139 13.55 3.21 -1.03
CA LYS A 139 12.87 4.44 -1.45
C LYS A 139 13.28 5.59 -0.56
N LYS A 140 13.04 6.82 -1.02
CA LYS A 140 13.02 7.97 -0.12
C LYS A 140 11.87 7.81 0.86
N ALA A 141 12.14 8.03 2.14
CA ALA A 141 11.12 7.98 3.16
C ALA A 141 10.18 9.20 3.05
N ASP A 142 8.88 8.93 3.11
CA ASP A 142 7.79 9.92 3.07
C ASP A 142 6.79 9.58 4.18
N ALA A 143 6.47 10.54 5.04
CA ALA A 143 5.57 10.34 6.17
C ALA A 143 4.20 9.81 5.74
N SER A 144 3.59 10.36 4.67
CA SER A 144 2.31 9.89 4.15
C SER A 144 2.36 8.39 3.78
N ARG A 145 3.42 7.97 3.06
CA ARG A 145 3.64 6.56 2.71
C ARG A 145 3.79 5.67 3.94
N ILE A 146 4.52 6.13 4.96
CA ILE A 146 4.72 5.38 6.21
C ILE A 146 3.42 5.22 6.97
N TYR A 147 2.58 6.24 7.06
CA TYR A 147 1.24 6.11 7.62
C TYR A 147 0.42 5.06 6.87
N GLY A 148 0.49 5.04 5.55
CA GLY A 148 -0.19 4.03 4.74
C GLY A 148 0.30 2.60 5.00
N LEU A 149 1.61 2.39 5.06
CA LEU A 149 2.22 1.09 5.38
C LEU A 149 1.81 0.60 6.79
N GLU A 150 1.81 1.50 7.78
CA GLU A 150 1.38 1.14 9.14
C GLU A 150 -0.11 0.83 9.22
N LEU A 151 -0.96 1.62 8.58
CA LEU A 151 -2.40 1.37 8.55
C LEU A 151 -2.72 0.05 7.86
N GLU A 152 -2.08 -0.24 6.71
CA GLU A 152 -2.24 -1.51 6.03
C GLU A 152 -1.77 -2.68 6.91
N HIS A 153 -0.60 -2.56 7.54
CA HIS A 153 -0.07 -3.60 8.44
C HIS A 153 -1.01 -3.88 9.63
N ILE A 154 -1.62 -2.84 10.20
CA ILE A 154 -2.45 -2.96 11.40
C ILE A 154 -3.89 -3.35 11.06
N LEU A 155 -4.51 -2.73 10.05
CA LEU A 155 -5.94 -2.85 9.77
C LEU A 155 -6.28 -3.91 8.71
N SER A 156 -5.35 -4.22 7.79
CA SER A 156 -5.54 -5.20 6.72
C SER A 156 -5.12 -6.62 7.15
N PRO A 157 -5.66 -7.67 6.52
CA PRO A 157 -5.15 -9.02 6.68
C PRO A 157 -3.74 -9.20 6.08
N ASN A 158 -3.29 -8.24 5.28
CA ASN A 158 -2.02 -8.28 4.57
C ASN A 158 -0.93 -7.64 5.43
N ARG A 159 -0.14 -8.44 6.13
CA ARG A 159 1.02 -7.91 6.83
C ARG A 159 2.06 -7.45 5.82
N ILE A 160 2.69 -6.30 6.10
CA ILE A 160 3.76 -5.73 5.30
C ILE A 160 4.99 -5.59 6.18
N THR A 161 6.13 -6.08 5.69
CA THR A 161 7.42 -5.90 6.33
C THR A 161 8.11 -4.70 5.70
N TYR A 162 8.39 -3.71 6.51
CA TYR A 162 9.15 -2.53 6.12
C TYR A 162 9.89 -1.98 7.33
N PHE A 163 10.92 -1.20 7.08
CA PHE A 163 11.60 -0.41 8.12
C PHE A 163 12.23 0.85 7.51
N THR A 164 12.56 1.77 8.38
CA THR A 164 13.13 3.07 8.02
C THR A 164 14.50 3.24 8.67
N SER A 165 15.31 4.09 8.08
CA SER A 165 16.53 4.63 8.67
C SER A 165 16.73 6.05 8.15
N LYS A 166 16.52 7.04 8.99
CA LYS A 166 16.55 8.45 8.56
C LYS A 166 15.61 8.67 7.36
N ASP A 167 16.18 9.05 6.20
CA ASP A 167 15.43 9.34 4.98
C ASP A 167 15.33 8.15 4.02
N THR A 168 15.70 6.95 4.51
CA THR A 168 15.68 5.71 3.74
C THR A 168 14.53 4.84 4.21
N LEU A 169 13.70 4.37 3.28
CA LEU A 169 12.62 3.42 3.50
C LEU A 169 12.95 2.13 2.76
N ILE A 170 12.88 1.02 3.47
CA ILE A 170 13.03 -0.34 2.94
C ILE A 170 11.67 -1.02 2.98
N GLU A 171 11.24 -1.60 1.86
CA GLU A 171 9.99 -2.35 1.75
C GLU A 171 10.23 -3.73 1.15
N GLU A 172 9.56 -4.73 1.69
CA GLU A 172 9.55 -6.06 1.09
C GLU A 172 8.89 -6.06 -0.29
N HIS A 173 9.30 -6.99 -1.14
CA HIS A 173 8.56 -7.30 -2.36
C HIS A 173 7.25 -8.03 -2.02
N ILE A 174 6.14 -7.47 -2.45
CA ILE A 174 4.82 -8.09 -2.33
C ILE A 174 4.59 -8.98 -3.55
N PRO A 175 4.57 -10.31 -3.39
CA PRO A 175 4.41 -11.21 -4.53
C PRO A 175 2.98 -11.12 -5.10
N GLY A 176 2.88 -11.29 -6.41
CA GLY A 176 1.62 -11.28 -7.13
C GLY A 176 1.78 -10.81 -8.58
N ILE A 177 0.73 -10.95 -9.36
CA ILE A 177 0.66 -10.45 -10.72
C ILE A 177 0.21 -8.98 -10.65
N PRO A 178 0.96 -8.01 -11.23
CA PRO A 178 0.50 -6.63 -11.33
C PRO A 178 -0.93 -6.55 -11.87
N GLY A 179 -1.77 -5.71 -11.27
CA GLY A 179 -3.20 -5.69 -11.58
C GLY A 179 -3.51 -5.35 -13.04
N ASP A 180 -2.71 -4.48 -13.68
CA ASP A 180 -2.83 -4.16 -15.11
C ASP A 180 -2.53 -5.39 -15.99
N LEU A 181 -1.48 -6.16 -15.66
CA LEU A 181 -1.17 -7.41 -16.35
C LEU A 181 -2.24 -8.46 -16.07
N PHE A 182 -2.74 -8.55 -14.84
CA PHE A 182 -3.80 -9.48 -14.48
C PHE A 182 -5.09 -9.19 -15.26
N ILE A 183 -5.48 -7.94 -15.34
CA ILE A 183 -6.66 -7.50 -16.10
C ILE A 183 -6.50 -7.82 -17.59
N ARG A 184 -5.32 -7.61 -18.15
CA ARG A 184 -5.06 -7.85 -19.57
C ARG A 184 -5.06 -9.34 -19.91
N ASP A 185 -4.37 -10.16 -19.11
CA ASP A 185 -3.99 -11.52 -19.53
C ASP A 185 -4.77 -12.62 -18.79
N TYR A 186 -5.30 -12.37 -17.58
CA TYR A 186 -5.86 -13.41 -16.71
C TYR A 186 -7.35 -13.26 -16.40
N ILE A 187 -7.91 -12.06 -16.41
CA ILE A 187 -9.31 -11.84 -15.99
C ILE A 187 -10.32 -12.63 -16.82
N SER A 188 -10.01 -12.85 -18.11
CA SER A 188 -10.88 -13.59 -19.05
C SER A 188 -10.52 -15.06 -19.18
N ALA A 189 -9.44 -15.53 -18.51
CA ALA A 189 -9.02 -16.91 -18.59
C ALA A 189 -10.11 -17.87 -18.06
N ALA A 190 -10.20 -19.05 -18.67
CA ALA A 190 -11.24 -20.05 -18.33
C ALA A 190 -11.11 -20.55 -16.88
N ASN A 191 -9.90 -20.62 -16.34
CA ASN A 191 -9.59 -21.07 -15.00
C ASN A 191 -9.69 -19.94 -13.94
N THR A 192 -10.06 -18.74 -14.30
CA THR A 192 -10.27 -17.65 -13.35
C THR A 192 -11.65 -17.74 -12.72
N ASN A 193 -11.71 -17.95 -11.41
CA ASN A 193 -12.95 -17.88 -10.65
C ASN A 193 -13.39 -16.43 -10.47
N LYS A 194 -14.32 -16.01 -11.33
CA LYS A 194 -14.77 -14.61 -11.42
C LYS A 194 -15.55 -14.16 -10.19
N ILE A 195 -16.26 -15.06 -9.52
CA ILE A 195 -17.02 -14.74 -8.31
C ILE A 195 -16.06 -14.48 -7.15
N ARG A 196 -15.06 -15.36 -6.94
CA ARG A 196 -14.06 -15.18 -5.88
C ARG A 196 -13.22 -13.90 -6.10
N LEU A 197 -12.86 -13.62 -7.34
CA LEU A 197 -12.13 -12.40 -7.69
C LEU A 197 -13.00 -11.14 -7.50
N ALA A 198 -14.28 -11.18 -7.90
CA ALA A 198 -15.22 -10.09 -7.68
C ALA A 198 -15.41 -9.78 -6.19
N LYS A 199 -15.59 -10.82 -5.36
CA LYS A 199 -15.64 -10.71 -3.91
C LYS A 199 -14.40 -9.99 -3.34
N GLU A 200 -13.21 -10.41 -3.78
CA GLU A 200 -11.96 -9.82 -3.29
C GLU A 200 -11.80 -8.36 -3.74
N PHE A 201 -12.22 -8.03 -4.97
CA PHE A 201 -12.20 -6.63 -5.43
C PHE A 201 -13.15 -5.73 -4.62
N VAL A 202 -14.34 -6.21 -4.26
CA VAL A 202 -15.26 -5.49 -3.36
C VAL A 202 -14.60 -5.24 -2.00
N LYS A 203 -13.95 -6.26 -1.42
CA LYS A 203 -13.23 -6.13 -0.15
C LYS A 203 -12.06 -5.18 -0.24
N PHE A 204 -11.27 -5.26 -1.30
CA PHE A 204 -10.15 -4.35 -1.54
C PHE A 204 -10.62 -2.90 -1.66
N ASN A 205 -11.68 -2.65 -2.43
CA ASN A 205 -12.27 -1.33 -2.57
C ASN A 205 -12.72 -0.74 -1.24
N GLU A 206 -13.36 -1.55 -0.40
CA GLU A 206 -13.80 -1.14 0.94
C GLU A 206 -12.62 -0.84 1.87
N ARG A 207 -11.57 -1.67 1.83
CA ARG A 207 -10.33 -1.49 2.60
C ARG A 207 -9.66 -0.15 2.28
N CYS A 208 -9.48 0.15 1.00
CA CYS A 208 -8.88 1.40 0.55
C CYS A 208 -9.67 2.61 1.01
N PHE A 209 -11.01 2.55 0.90
CA PHE A 209 -11.86 3.65 1.33
C PHE A 209 -11.81 3.87 2.85
N VAL A 210 -11.93 2.82 3.65
CA VAL A 210 -11.90 2.93 5.12
C VAL A 210 -10.58 3.48 5.63
N GLN A 211 -9.46 3.14 4.97
CA GLN A 211 -8.13 3.64 5.33
C GLN A 211 -7.80 5.00 4.70
N LEU A 212 -8.61 5.50 3.79
CA LEU A 212 -8.29 6.63 2.92
C LEU A 212 -6.95 6.41 2.18
N LEU A 213 -6.76 5.21 1.62
CA LEU A 213 -5.65 4.89 0.73
C LEU A 213 -6.04 5.21 -0.71
N GLY A 214 -5.43 6.24 -1.27
CA GLY A 214 -5.76 6.76 -2.60
C GLY A 214 -4.96 6.15 -3.74
N ASP A 215 -5.38 6.50 -4.97
CA ASP A 215 -4.72 6.17 -6.25
C ASP A 215 -4.49 4.68 -6.51
N MET A 216 -5.43 3.82 -6.09
CA MET A 216 -5.37 2.38 -6.32
C MET A 216 -5.78 2.01 -7.76
N ARG A 217 -5.00 2.51 -8.73
CA ARG A 217 -5.05 2.09 -10.15
C ARG A 217 -4.52 0.68 -10.29
N SER A 218 -4.80 0.05 -11.43
CA SER A 218 -4.44 -1.36 -11.67
C SER A 218 -2.94 -1.66 -11.52
N TYR A 219 -2.06 -0.71 -11.75
CA TYR A 219 -0.61 -0.88 -11.57
C TYR A 219 -0.10 -0.60 -10.13
N ASN A 220 -0.97 -0.11 -9.22
CA ASN A 220 -0.66 0.16 -7.82
C ASN A 220 -1.09 -0.95 -6.87
N PHE A 221 -1.54 -2.08 -7.40
CA PHE A 221 -1.80 -3.30 -6.63
C PHE A 221 -1.37 -4.56 -7.40
N VAL A 222 -1.26 -5.65 -6.68
CA VAL A 222 -1.02 -6.97 -7.24
C VAL A 222 -2.15 -7.92 -6.89
N VAL A 223 -2.39 -8.90 -7.77
CA VAL A 223 -3.31 -10.02 -7.54
C VAL A 223 -2.47 -11.25 -7.22
N ASN A 224 -2.57 -11.72 -5.98
CA ASN A 224 -1.94 -12.97 -5.56
C ASN A 224 -2.94 -14.12 -5.75
N ILE A 225 -2.56 -15.14 -6.50
CA ILE A 225 -3.34 -16.35 -6.75
C ILE A 225 -2.81 -17.41 -5.79
N ILE A 226 -3.68 -17.87 -4.89
CA ILE A 226 -3.33 -18.83 -3.86
C ILE A 226 -4.05 -20.15 -4.17
N PRO A 227 -3.34 -21.26 -4.39
CA PRO A 227 -3.97 -22.57 -4.56
C PRO A 227 -4.82 -22.93 -3.33
N ASP A 228 -6.02 -23.45 -3.56
CA ASP A 228 -6.93 -23.98 -2.57
C ASP A 228 -7.29 -25.43 -2.97
N ILE A 229 -7.97 -26.19 -2.12
CA ILE A 229 -8.22 -27.63 -2.33
C ILE A 229 -8.93 -27.91 -3.66
N GLU A 230 -9.92 -27.10 -4.03
CA GLU A 230 -10.75 -27.34 -5.22
C GLU A 230 -10.56 -26.27 -6.32
N ASP A 231 -9.91 -25.11 -5.99
CA ASP A 231 -9.85 -23.96 -6.88
C ASP A 231 -8.77 -22.99 -6.41
N PHE A 232 -8.79 -21.75 -6.91
CA PHE A 232 -7.90 -20.69 -6.51
C PHE A 232 -8.61 -19.64 -5.65
N GLN A 233 -7.92 -19.14 -4.63
CA GLN A 233 -8.27 -17.90 -3.94
C GLN A 233 -7.48 -16.74 -4.51
N TYR A 234 -8.10 -15.58 -4.51
CA TYR A 234 -7.49 -14.34 -4.97
C TYR A 234 -7.34 -13.39 -3.80
N ARG A 235 -6.19 -12.72 -3.74
CA ARG A 235 -5.95 -11.67 -2.77
C ARG A 235 -5.37 -10.46 -3.46
N ILE A 236 -6.07 -9.33 -3.38
CA ILE A 236 -5.60 -8.06 -3.94
C ILE A 236 -4.85 -7.30 -2.84
N ARG A 237 -3.60 -6.94 -3.12
CA ARG A 237 -2.70 -6.25 -2.18
C ARG A 237 -2.19 -4.96 -2.80
N ALA A 238 -2.35 -3.84 -2.10
CA ALA A 238 -1.73 -2.57 -2.48
C ALA A 238 -0.19 -2.71 -2.43
N ILE A 239 0.49 -2.05 -3.36
CA ILE A 239 1.96 -1.98 -3.44
C ILE A 239 2.46 -0.55 -3.48
N ASP A 240 1.55 0.41 -3.60
CA ASP A 240 1.86 1.83 -3.52
C ASP A 240 1.03 2.52 -2.44
N PHE A 241 1.72 3.22 -1.54
CA PHE A 241 1.12 3.91 -0.39
C PHE A 241 1.37 5.42 -0.43
N ASP A 242 1.85 5.95 -1.54
CA ASP A 242 2.22 7.37 -1.66
C ASP A 242 1.02 8.31 -1.48
N GLN A 243 -0.18 7.86 -1.81
CA GLN A 243 -1.41 8.66 -1.75
C GLN A 243 -2.25 8.40 -0.48
N GLN A 244 -1.59 7.95 0.60
CA GLN A 244 -2.29 7.79 1.87
C GLN A 244 -2.76 9.14 2.42
N SER A 245 -4.08 9.31 2.56
CA SER A 245 -4.73 10.48 3.14
C SER A 245 -4.21 11.83 2.59
N TYR A 246 -3.98 11.89 1.27
CA TYR A 246 -3.43 13.09 0.63
C TYR A 246 -4.45 13.83 -0.23
N GLU A 247 -5.33 13.11 -0.93
CA GLU A 247 -6.21 13.69 -1.94
C GLU A 247 -7.50 14.28 -1.35
N GLY A 248 -8.02 15.35 -1.99
CA GLY A 248 -9.27 16.00 -1.60
C GLY A 248 -10.51 15.26 -2.11
N ARG A 249 -10.40 14.60 -3.25
CA ARG A 249 -11.55 13.95 -3.89
C ARG A 249 -11.82 12.57 -3.29
N LYS A 250 -12.99 12.38 -2.70
CA LYS A 250 -13.43 11.09 -2.13
C LYS A 250 -13.26 9.91 -3.11
N ASN A 251 -13.55 10.11 -4.40
CA ASN A 251 -13.51 9.05 -5.40
C ASN A 251 -12.09 8.51 -5.66
N LEU A 252 -11.05 9.26 -5.32
CA LEU A 252 -9.66 8.80 -5.45
C LEU A 252 -9.26 7.76 -4.40
N TYR A 253 -10.08 7.55 -3.36
CA TYR A 253 -9.93 6.49 -2.36
C TYR A 253 -10.74 5.24 -2.69
N LEU A 254 -11.35 5.20 -3.85
CA LEU A 254 -12.24 4.14 -4.29
C LEU A 254 -11.72 3.54 -5.59
N PRO A 255 -11.03 2.38 -5.55
CA PRO A 255 -10.47 1.71 -6.73
C PRO A 255 -11.45 1.57 -7.89
N GLN A 256 -12.74 1.41 -7.59
CA GLN A 256 -13.80 1.29 -8.59
C GLN A 256 -13.95 2.50 -9.53
N PHE A 257 -13.49 3.68 -9.14
CA PHE A 257 -13.63 4.89 -9.98
C PHE A 257 -12.46 5.10 -10.96
N PHE A 258 -11.42 4.28 -10.89
CA PHE A 258 -10.34 4.35 -11.86
C PHE A 258 -10.69 3.58 -13.14
N LYS A 259 -10.53 4.24 -14.29
CA LYS A 259 -10.81 3.66 -15.61
C LYS A 259 -10.04 2.35 -15.83
N ASP A 260 -8.81 2.28 -15.33
CA ASP A 260 -7.93 1.12 -15.45
C ASP A 260 -8.52 -0.14 -14.77
N ASN A 261 -9.41 0.05 -13.78
CA ASN A 261 -10.08 -1.02 -13.05
C ASN A 261 -11.46 -1.40 -13.61
N GLN A 262 -11.90 -0.78 -14.72
CA GLN A 262 -13.26 -0.96 -15.25
C GLN A 262 -13.61 -2.43 -15.51
N ALA A 263 -12.67 -3.24 -15.95
CA ALA A 263 -12.91 -4.66 -16.19
C ALA A 263 -13.26 -5.42 -14.90
N LEU A 264 -12.59 -5.07 -13.77
CA LEU A 264 -12.93 -5.62 -12.45
C LEU A 264 -14.29 -5.16 -11.96
N VAL A 265 -14.64 -3.89 -12.19
CA VAL A 265 -15.97 -3.33 -11.86
C VAL A 265 -17.06 -4.04 -12.65
N ASN A 266 -16.89 -4.18 -13.97
CA ASN A 266 -17.84 -4.89 -14.82
C ASN A 266 -18.03 -6.35 -14.38
N MET A 267 -16.95 -7.00 -13.93
CA MET A 267 -17.02 -8.36 -13.40
C MET A 267 -17.83 -8.41 -12.09
N VAL A 268 -17.65 -7.45 -11.17
CA VAL A 268 -18.48 -7.34 -9.95
C VAL A 268 -19.94 -7.20 -10.31
N LEU A 269 -20.28 -6.25 -11.17
CA LEU A 269 -21.67 -5.99 -11.58
C LEU A 269 -22.32 -7.15 -12.31
N LYS A 270 -21.54 -7.96 -13.02
CA LYS A 270 -22.03 -9.16 -13.74
C LYS A 270 -22.29 -10.36 -12.83
N HIS A 271 -21.49 -10.55 -11.78
CA HIS A 271 -21.46 -11.79 -11.02
C HIS A 271 -21.98 -11.67 -9.58
N LEU A 272 -22.13 -10.44 -9.05
CA LEU A 272 -22.63 -10.22 -7.70
C LEU A 272 -23.89 -9.33 -7.74
N ASP A 273 -24.86 -9.72 -6.91
CA ASP A 273 -26.01 -8.88 -6.63
C ASP A 273 -25.70 -7.85 -5.54
N LYS A 274 -26.60 -6.91 -5.34
CA LYS A 274 -26.45 -5.85 -4.33
C LYS A 274 -26.27 -6.40 -2.93
N GLN A 275 -27.00 -7.45 -2.55
CA GLN A 275 -26.96 -8.05 -1.23
C GLN A 275 -25.58 -8.68 -0.97
N SER A 276 -25.04 -9.41 -1.94
CA SER A 276 -23.68 -10.00 -1.87
C SER A 276 -22.61 -8.92 -1.74
N ILE A 277 -22.70 -7.82 -2.49
CA ILE A 277 -21.76 -6.70 -2.39
C ILE A 277 -21.80 -6.11 -0.97
N GLU A 278 -22.99 -5.81 -0.46
CA GLU A 278 -23.17 -5.26 0.90
C GLU A 278 -22.64 -6.22 1.97
N GLN A 279 -22.84 -7.53 1.78
CA GLN A 279 -22.29 -8.54 2.67
C GLN A 279 -20.76 -8.53 2.68
N TYR A 280 -20.11 -8.52 1.52
CA TYR A 280 -18.63 -8.53 1.46
C TYR A 280 -18.01 -7.23 1.99
N GLN A 281 -18.66 -6.09 1.79
CA GLN A 281 -18.28 -4.84 2.44
C GLN A 281 -18.40 -4.92 3.97
N ALA A 282 -19.47 -5.53 4.46
CA ALA A 282 -19.68 -5.73 5.89
C ALA A 282 -18.67 -6.71 6.51
N GLU A 283 -18.33 -7.78 5.79
CA GLU A 283 -17.28 -8.73 6.21
C GLU A 283 -15.93 -8.01 6.36
N GLU A 284 -15.53 -7.21 5.37
CA GLU A 284 -14.26 -6.50 5.42
C GLU A 284 -14.21 -5.49 6.58
N LYS A 285 -15.27 -4.67 6.76
CA LYS A 285 -15.37 -3.75 7.90
C LYS A 285 -15.33 -4.48 9.24
N THR A 286 -15.94 -5.66 9.34
CA THR A 286 -15.91 -6.48 10.56
C THR A 286 -14.47 -6.90 10.85
N MET A 287 -13.74 -7.40 9.86
CA MET A 287 -12.34 -7.81 10.01
C MET A 287 -11.42 -6.65 10.37
N MET A 288 -11.58 -5.50 9.71
CA MET A 288 -10.84 -4.28 10.05
C MET A 288 -11.15 -3.81 11.47
N THR A 289 -12.42 -3.89 11.90
CA THR A 289 -12.83 -3.52 13.26
C THR A 289 -12.17 -4.43 14.31
N PHE A 290 -12.16 -5.74 14.07
CA PHE A 290 -11.49 -6.68 14.96
C PHE A 290 -10.00 -6.35 15.12
N ARG A 291 -9.31 -6.08 14.02
CA ARG A 291 -7.89 -5.69 14.02
C ARG A 291 -7.65 -4.35 14.72
N LEU A 292 -8.50 -3.37 14.46
CA LEU A 292 -8.44 -2.08 15.13
C LEU A 292 -8.56 -2.23 16.66
N VAL A 293 -9.51 -3.04 17.12
CA VAL A 293 -9.69 -3.29 18.57
C VAL A 293 -8.49 -4.02 19.17
N SER A 294 -7.98 -5.02 18.47
CA SER A 294 -6.79 -5.78 18.91
C SER A 294 -5.53 -4.91 19.00
N SER A 295 -5.41 -3.89 18.16
CA SER A 295 -4.25 -2.98 18.10
C SER A 295 -4.60 -1.55 18.52
N ARG A 296 -5.65 -1.36 19.34
CA ARG A 296 -6.25 -0.06 19.62
C ARG A 296 -5.26 1.02 20.11
N TYR A 297 -4.29 0.63 20.91
CA TYR A 297 -3.30 1.58 21.46
C TYR A 297 -2.34 2.05 20.38
N ARG A 298 -1.85 1.13 19.55
CA ARG A 298 -0.97 1.42 18.43
C ARG A 298 -1.66 2.31 17.38
N VAL A 299 -2.91 1.98 17.03
CA VAL A 299 -3.70 2.80 16.10
C VAL A 299 -3.97 4.18 16.68
N LYS A 300 -4.32 4.27 17.96
CA LYS A 300 -4.57 5.57 18.60
C LYS A 300 -3.33 6.45 18.57
N GLU A 301 -2.17 5.91 18.96
CA GLU A 301 -0.91 6.63 18.95
C GLU A 301 -0.54 7.10 17.54
N LEU A 302 -0.64 6.21 16.54
CA LEU A 302 -0.38 6.55 15.14
C LEU A 302 -1.27 7.71 14.65
N LEU A 303 -2.57 7.65 14.94
CA LEU A 303 -3.54 8.68 14.53
C LEU A 303 -3.35 10.01 15.30
N ASP A 304 -2.92 9.96 16.56
CA ASP A 304 -2.63 11.16 17.33
C ASP A 304 -1.38 11.87 16.76
N ILE A 305 -0.34 11.13 16.38
CA ILE A 305 0.86 11.68 15.71
C ILE A 305 0.50 12.24 14.33
N MET A 306 -0.31 11.50 13.55
CA MET A 306 -0.74 11.93 12.22
C MET A 306 -1.62 13.20 12.27
N ASP A 307 -2.29 13.45 13.39
CA ASP A 307 -3.09 14.67 13.62
C ASP A 307 -2.21 15.93 13.62
N ASP A 308 -1.01 15.82 14.18
CA ASP A 308 -0.03 16.91 14.26
C ASP A 308 0.85 17.04 13.00
N ASP A 309 0.70 16.11 12.05
CA ASP A 309 1.45 16.10 10.78
C ASP A 309 0.68 16.75 9.63
N GLN A 310 1.34 17.65 8.92
CA GLN A 310 0.80 18.23 7.69
C GLN A 310 1.19 17.35 6.49
N ILE A 311 0.31 16.43 6.10
CA ILE A 311 0.51 15.49 4.98
C ILE A 311 -0.41 15.77 3.78
N SER A 312 -1.08 16.91 3.77
CA SER A 312 -1.93 17.40 2.67
C SER A 312 -2.07 18.91 2.72
N THR A 313 -2.76 19.49 1.74
CA THR A 313 -3.06 20.93 1.71
C THR A 313 -4.43 21.22 2.31
N ASP A 314 -4.63 22.44 2.79
CA ASP A 314 -5.88 22.88 3.43
C ASP A 314 -7.08 22.80 2.46
N GLU A 315 -6.84 23.07 1.17
CA GLU A 315 -7.86 22.96 0.12
C GLU A 315 -8.34 21.50 -0.02
N LYS A 316 -7.40 20.54 -0.05
CA LYS A 316 -7.72 19.12 -0.16
C LYS A 316 -8.41 18.59 1.10
N ILE A 317 -8.01 19.05 2.29
CA ILE A 317 -8.67 18.70 3.55
C ILE A 317 -10.11 19.20 3.52
N THR A 318 -10.33 20.44 3.08
CA THR A 318 -11.66 21.04 2.98
C THR A 318 -12.55 20.29 1.98
N GLU A 319 -12.05 20.01 0.78
CA GLU A 319 -12.76 19.25 -0.26
C GLU A 319 -13.19 17.85 0.26
N LEU A 320 -12.25 17.13 0.88
CA LEU A 320 -12.53 15.77 1.36
C LEU A 320 -13.50 15.75 2.54
N ARG A 321 -13.35 16.65 3.52
CA ARG A 321 -14.27 16.69 4.67
C ARG A 321 -15.71 16.99 4.27
N GLU A 322 -15.91 17.90 3.29
CA GLU A 322 -17.22 18.22 2.75
C GLU A 322 -17.83 17.03 1.99
N ALA A 323 -17.04 16.38 1.14
CA ALA A 323 -17.47 15.18 0.42
C ALA A 323 -17.84 14.02 1.36
N LEU A 324 -17.09 13.84 2.46
CA LEU A 324 -17.38 12.81 3.46
C LEU A 324 -18.56 13.20 4.35
N PHE A 325 -18.72 14.49 4.66
CA PHE A 325 -19.92 14.99 5.36
C PHE A 325 -21.18 14.67 4.56
N VAL A 326 -21.22 15.00 3.28
CA VAL A 326 -22.36 14.69 2.40
C VAL A 326 -22.62 13.19 2.33
N HIS A 327 -21.55 12.38 2.17
CA HIS A 327 -21.68 10.92 2.02
C HIS A 327 -22.22 10.23 3.28
N PHE A 328 -21.77 10.63 4.48
CA PHE A 328 -22.14 9.99 5.74
C PHE A 328 -23.25 10.74 6.49
N ASN A 329 -23.65 11.92 6.02
CA ASN A 329 -24.56 12.83 6.72
C ASN A 329 -24.16 13.04 8.20
N ASN A 330 -22.87 13.26 8.45
CA ASN A 330 -22.32 13.38 9.80
C ASN A 330 -21.50 14.67 9.96
N PRO A 331 -21.99 15.65 10.75
CA PRO A 331 -21.33 16.95 10.92
C PRO A 331 -19.97 16.89 11.63
N GLN A 332 -19.59 15.76 12.20
CA GLN A 332 -18.26 15.59 12.80
C GLN A 332 -17.13 15.74 11.77
N TYR A 333 -17.37 15.41 10.50
CA TYR A 333 -16.38 15.61 9.45
C TYR A 333 -16.01 17.08 9.27
N LEU A 334 -16.96 17.99 9.36
CA LEU A 334 -16.73 19.43 9.18
C LEU A 334 -15.83 20.06 10.26
N LYS A 335 -15.64 19.37 11.40
CA LYS A 335 -14.75 19.80 12.49
C LYS A 335 -13.28 19.43 12.26
N ALA A 336 -12.99 18.55 11.32
CA ALA A 336 -11.63 18.11 11.05
C ALA A 336 -10.86 19.22 10.31
N ILE A 337 -9.69 19.59 10.82
CA ILE A 337 -8.80 20.60 10.26
C ILE A 337 -7.50 20.01 9.73
N THR A 338 -7.22 18.72 10.03
CA THR A 338 -6.08 17.98 9.51
C THR A 338 -6.53 16.67 8.86
N MET A 339 -5.67 16.07 8.01
CA MET A 339 -5.95 14.75 7.46
C MET A 339 -5.97 13.66 8.54
N GLY A 340 -5.16 13.79 9.59
CA GLY A 340 -5.18 12.88 10.74
C GLY A 340 -6.53 12.87 11.45
N GLN A 341 -7.09 14.07 11.75
CA GLN A 341 -8.44 14.21 12.34
C GLN A 341 -9.52 13.66 11.41
N LEU A 342 -9.37 13.93 10.13
CA LEU A 342 -10.31 13.44 9.12
C LEU A 342 -10.33 11.92 9.05
N LEU A 343 -9.16 11.28 8.98
CA LEU A 343 -9.02 9.83 8.99
C LEU A 343 -9.55 9.22 10.30
N LYS A 344 -9.22 9.82 11.46
CA LYS A 344 -9.70 9.38 12.78
C LYS A 344 -11.24 9.41 12.87
N THR A 345 -11.83 10.47 12.32
CA THR A 345 -13.30 10.60 12.24
C THR A 345 -13.87 9.57 11.27
N HIS A 346 -13.23 9.37 10.13
CA HIS A 346 -13.65 8.45 9.08
C HIS A 346 -13.63 6.99 9.56
N LEU A 347 -12.58 6.55 10.21
CA LEU A 347 -12.50 5.22 10.82
C LEU A 347 -13.62 5.00 11.85
N LYS A 348 -13.85 5.99 12.72
CA LYS A 348 -14.95 5.91 13.70
C LYS A 348 -16.32 5.81 13.03
N CYS A 349 -16.59 6.60 12.00
CA CYS A 349 -17.87 6.60 11.29
C CYS A 349 -18.07 5.31 10.50
N SER A 350 -17.07 4.90 9.71
CA SER A 350 -17.13 3.72 8.85
C SER A 350 -17.28 2.42 9.65
N LEU A 351 -16.63 2.33 10.82
CA LEU A 351 -16.58 1.12 11.64
C LEU A 351 -17.54 1.15 12.85
N ARG A 352 -18.27 2.26 13.09
CA ARG A 352 -19.13 2.47 14.27
C ARG A 352 -20.13 1.33 14.53
N LYS A 353 -20.79 0.86 13.45
CA LYS A 353 -21.80 -0.22 13.54
C LYS A 353 -21.18 -1.52 14.04
N TYR A 354 -19.96 -1.80 13.61
CA TYR A 354 -19.22 -3.03 13.90
C TYR A 354 -18.56 -2.94 15.28
N LEU A 355 -18.01 -1.79 15.66
CA LEU A 355 -17.47 -1.54 17.02
C LEU A 355 -18.51 -1.76 18.12
N LYS A 356 -19.77 -1.41 17.87
CA LYS A 356 -20.87 -1.64 18.84
C LYS A 356 -21.21 -3.12 19.03
N LYS A 357 -20.90 -3.97 18.06
CA LYS A 357 -21.16 -5.42 18.08
C LYS A 357 -20.01 -6.22 18.70
N MET A 358 -18.84 -5.60 18.89
CA MET A 358 -17.71 -6.28 19.53
C MET A 358 -18.02 -6.53 21.02
N PRO A 359 -17.68 -7.72 21.55
CA PRO A 359 -17.77 -7.96 22.97
C PRO A 359 -16.94 -6.90 23.70
N LYS A 360 -17.52 -6.28 24.72
CA LYS A 360 -16.76 -5.41 25.61
C LYS A 360 -15.70 -6.31 26.25
N THR A 361 -14.44 -6.13 25.84
CA THR A 361 -13.31 -6.80 26.50
C THR A 361 -13.45 -6.53 27.98
N GLY A 362 -13.67 -7.60 28.77
CA GLY A 362 -13.95 -7.53 30.18
C GLY A 362 -12.91 -6.66 30.90
N LYS A 363 -13.41 -5.93 31.88
CA LYS A 363 -12.59 -5.51 33.00
C LYS A 363 -12.06 -6.83 33.59
N HIS A 364 -10.80 -7.15 33.37
CA HIS A 364 -10.12 -8.08 34.26
C HIS A 364 -10.05 -7.34 35.60
N GLU A 365 -10.83 -7.80 36.56
CA GLU A 365 -10.68 -7.55 37.97
C GLU A 365 -9.29 -7.98 38.42
#